data_6120950e76250c2e4c08d6f616398dd1
#
_entry.id   6120950e76250c2e4c08d6f616398dd1
#
_cell.length_a   1.000
_cell.length_b   1.000
_cell.length_c   1.000
_cell.angle_alpha   90.00
_cell.angle_beta   90.00
_cell.angle_gamma   90.00
#
_symmetry.space_group_name_H-M   'P 1'
#
loop_
_entity.id
_entity.type
_entity.pdbx_description
1 polymer ?
#
loop_
_entity_poly.entity_id
_entity_poly.type
_entity_poly.pdbx_seq_one_letter_code
_entity_poly.pdbx_strand_id
1 'polypeptide(L)'
;VPVVLSTVETKSFSGNLWPQIQALFPGHAPIERSSMNSWDDPNFVAAVEKAGRKKIVLAGLWTETCVALATVQMLHDGYEVFVVEDCCGDVTQLAHDNAMKRVVQAGAKPVTALSVMLEWQRDWAAKGTYPAVMDIVKAHCGAYGMGVEYAATMLHGAPPTQLPGYTIPHAGGAGGHAGGRAAAAKA
;
A
#
# COMPACT_ATOMS: atom_id res chain seq x y z
N VAL A 1 -14.33 -0.41 -6.87
CA VAL A 1 -13.39 0.34 -7.72
C VAL A 1 -12.86 -0.62 -8.79
N PRO A 2 -12.89 -0.27 -10.11
CA PRO A 2 -12.23 -1.08 -11.13
C PRO A 2 -10.73 -1.16 -10.91
N VAL A 3 -10.15 -2.32 -11.19
CA VAL A 3 -8.70 -2.56 -11.04
C VAL A 3 -8.14 -3.01 -12.38
N VAL A 4 -7.02 -2.44 -12.79
CA VAL A 4 -6.24 -2.84 -13.96
C VAL A 4 -4.84 -3.19 -13.48
N LEU A 5 -4.43 -4.43 -13.71
CA LEU A 5 -3.08 -4.91 -13.39
C LEU A 5 -2.26 -4.98 -14.67
N SER A 6 -1.01 -4.56 -14.61
CA SER A 6 -0.10 -4.62 -15.74
C SER A 6 1.27 -5.15 -15.34
N THR A 7 1.87 -5.92 -16.23
CA THR A 7 3.23 -6.43 -16.12
C THR A 7 4.01 -6.11 -17.40
N VAL A 8 5.33 -6.16 -17.33
CA VAL A 8 6.20 -5.91 -18.48
C VAL A 8 7.25 -7.01 -18.59
N GLU A 9 7.36 -7.61 -19.78
CA GLU A 9 8.42 -8.58 -20.10
C GLU A 9 8.62 -9.66 -19.02
N THR A 10 7.51 -10.27 -18.57
CA THR A 10 7.51 -11.23 -17.45
C THR A 10 8.36 -12.46 -17.70
N LYS A 11 8.54 -12.83 -18.97
CA LYS A 11 9.35 -13.98 -19.39
C LYS A 11 10.84 -13.67 -19.58
N SER A 12 11.22 -12.38 -19.48
CA SER A 12 12.61 -11.96 -19.64
C SER A 12 13.21 -11.42 -18.35
N PHE A 13 13.14 -10.11 -18.08
CA PHE A 13 13.88 -9.50 -16.98
C PHE A 13 13.01 -9.08 -15.77
N SER A 14 11.70 -8.88 -15.97
CA SER A 14 10.87 -8.24 -14.94
C SER A 14 10.19 -9.24 -14.00
N GLY A 15 9.91 -10.46 -14.46
CA GLY A 15 9.18 -11.46 -13.68
C GLY A 15 7.68 -11.17 -13.55
N ASN A 16 6.98 -12.09 -12.91
CA ASN A 16 5.54 -12.02 -12.72
C ASN A 16 5.16 -10.99 -11.64
N LEU A 17 3.89 -10.58 -11.66
CA LEU A 17 3.31 -9.82 -10.56
C LEU A 17 3.51 -10.56 -9.23
N TRP A 18 3.79 -9.82 -8.18
CA TRP A 18 4.00 -10.41 -6.86
C TRP A 18 2.78 -11.23 -6.43
N PRO A 19 3.00 -12.47 -5.93
CA PRO A 19 1.91 -13.36 -5.55
C PRO A 19 0.92 -12.76 -4.55
N GLN A 20 1.41 -11.90 -3.65
CA GLN A 20 0.58 -11.21 -2.67
C GLN A 20 -0.42 -10.26 -3.32
N ILE A 21 0.00 -9.55 -4.38
CA ILE A 21 -0.90 -8.67 -5.13
C ILE A 21 -1.88 -9.50 -5.96
N GLN A 22 -1.39 -10.52 -6.67
CA GLN A 22 -2.24 -11.39 -7.48
C GLN A 22 -3.32 -12.10 -6.65
N ALA A 23 -3.00 -12.49 -5.42
CA ALA A 23 -3.94 -13.16 -4.51
C ALA A 23 -5.13 -12.27 -4.11
N LEU A 24 -4.97 -10.95 -4.13
CA LEU A 24 -6.07 -10.00 -3.87
C LEU A 24 -7.02 -9.88 -5.06
N PHE A 25 -6.57 -10.28 -6.26
CA PHE A 25 -7.33 -10.17 -7.51
C PHE A 25 -7.32 -11.48 -8.30
N PRO A 26 -7.88 -12.59 -7.74
CA PRO A 26 -7.72 -13.93 -8.33
C PRO A 26 -8.35 -14.07 -9.71
N GLY A 27 -9.29 -13.21 -10.07
CA GLY A 27 -9.96 -13.22 -11.39
C GLY A 27 -9.36 -12.25 -12.41
N HIS A 28 -8.30 -11.52 -12.06
CA HIS A 28 -7.70 -10.50 -12.92
C HIS A 28 -6.36 -10.97 -13.46
N ALA A 29 -6.32 -11.30 -14.75
CA ALA A 29 -5.05 -11.53 -15.43
C ALA A 29 -4.36 -10.17 -15.65
N PRO A 30 -3.07 -10.02 -15.28
CA PRO A 30 -2.32 -8.82 -15.61
C PRO A 30 -2.19 -8.67 -17.14
N ILE A 31 -2.24 -7.43 -17.61
CA ILE A 31 -1.99 -7.10 -19.01
C ILE A 31 -0.48 -7.08 -19.21
N GLU A 32 0.00 -8.05 -19.97
CA GLU A 32 1.40 -8.16 -20.32
C GLU A 32 1.74 -7.21 -21.46
N ARG A 33 2.83 -6.48 -21.35
CA ARG A 33 3.31 -5.51 -22.32
C ARG A 33 4.83 -5.58 -22.49
N SER A 34 5.35 -4.99 -23.56
CA SER A 34 6.77 -4.77 -23.78
C SER A 34 7.20 -3.31 -23.60
N SER A 35 6.26 -2.38 -23.72
CA SER A 35 6.52 -0.95 -23.55
C SER A 35 6.83 -0.57 -22.10
N MET A 36 7.80 0.33 -21.87
CA MET A 36 8.08 0.88 -20.55
C MET A 36 6.89 1.70 -20.04
N ASN A 37 6.33 2.53 -20.90
CA ASN A 37 5.12 3.27 -20.63
C ASN A 37 3.90 2.39 -20.89
N SER A 38 3.14 2.09 -19.84
CA SER A 38 1.91 1.29 -20.00
C SER A 38 0.85 1.99 -20.86
N TRP A 39 0.90 3.30 -20.98
CA TRP A 39 -0.02 4.07 -21.83
C TRP A 39 0.27 3.93 -23.33
N ASP A 40 1.44 3.39 -23.70
CA ASP A 40 1.77 3.03 -25.10
C ASP A 40 1.21 1.65 -25.51
N ASP A 41 0.69 0.87 -24.55
CA ASP A 41 0.09 -0.43 -24.83
C ASP A 41 -1.42 -0.30 -25.05
N PRO A 42 -1.94 -0.66 -26.24
CA PRO A 42 -3.35 -0.48 -26.59
C PRO A 42 -4.28 -1.33 -25.73
N ASN A 43 -3.85 -2.48 -25.21
CA ASN A 43 -4.69 -3.32 -24.37
C ASN A 43 -4.83 -2.71 -22.97
N PHE A 44 -3.75 -2.10 -22.46
CA PHE A 44 -3.80 -1.37 -21.20
C PHE A 44 -4.72 -0.14 -21.31
N VAL A 45 -4.55 0.66 -22.34
CA VAL A 45 -5.43 1.84 -22.60
C VAL A 45 -6.87 1.41 -22.70
N ALA A 46 -7.18 0.39 -23.52
CA ALA A 46 -8.54 -0.12 -23.67
C ALA A 46 -9.16 -0.62 -22.34
N ALA A 47 -8.36 -1.24 -21.48
CA ALA A 47 -8.84 -1.69 -20.17
C ALA A 47 -9.18 -0.52 -19.24
N VAL A 48 -8.37 0.55 -19.25
CA VAL A 48 -8.62 1.77 -18.48
C VAL A 48 -9.87 2.50 -19.03
N GLU A 49 -9.98 2.64 -20.34
CA GLU A 49 -11.14 3.25 -20.99
C GLU A 49 -12.43 2.48 -20.68
N LYS A 50 -12.38 1.15 -20.73
CA LYS A 50 -13.51 0.27 -20.39
C LYS A 50 -13.97 0.47 -18.94
N ALA A 51 -13.08 0.82 -18.03
CA ALA A 51 -13.44 1.14 -16.64
C ALA A 51 -14.31 2.41 -16.54
N GLY A 52 -14.32 3.26 -17.54
CA GLY A 52 -15.19 4.44 -17.65
C GLY A 52 -14.95 5.50 -16.58
N ARG A 53 -13.73 5.57 -16.03
CA ARG A 53 -13.36 6.51 -14.97
C ARG A 53 -12.30 7.48 -15.46
N LYS A 54 -12.43 8.76 -15.08
CA LYS A 54 -11.44 9.81 -15.40
C LYS A 54 -10.45 10.06 -14.25
N LYS A 55 -10.71 9.52 -13.05
CA LYS A 55 -9.81 9.57 -11.91
C LYS A 55 -9.08 8.24 -11.80
N ILE A 56 -7.76 8.31 -11.83
CA ILE A 56 -6.86 7.15 -11.75
C ILE A 56 -6.06 7.23 -10.46
N VAL A 57 -6.07 6.17 -9.69
CA VAL A 57 -5.15 5.96 -8.57
C VAL A 57 -4.08 5.00 -9.06
N LEU A 58 -2.83 5.46 -9.11
CA LEU A 58 -1.71 4.73 -9.71
C LEU A 58 -0.65 4.41 -8.65
N ALA A 59 -0.18 3.17 -8.66
CA ALA A 59 0.93 2.68 -7.85
C ALA A 59 1.74 1.67 -8.64
N GLY A 60 2.99 1.45 -8.26
CA GLY A 60 3.83 0.42 -8.89
C GLY A 60 5.31 0.70 -8.88
N LEU A 61 6.05 -0.14 -9.59
CA LEU A 61 7.49 -0.08 -9.80
C LEU A 61 7.79 0.09 -11.30
N TRP A 62 8.75 0.86 -11.71
CA TRP A 62 9.54 1.78 -10.91
C TRP A 62 8.98 3.18 -11.06
N THR A 63 9.13 4.01 -10.03
CA THR A 63 8.53 5.36 -10.02
C THR A 63 8.99 6.21 -11.19
N GLU A 64 10.30 6.22 -11.49
CA GLU A 64 10.88 7.07 -12.57
C GLU A 64 10.52 6.59 -13.99
N THR A 65 10.13 5.32 -14.15
CA THR A 65 9.79 4.74 -15.46
C THR A 65 8.30 4.47 -15.60
N CYS A 66 7.84 3.28 -15.23
CA CYS A 66 6.48 2.84 -15.49
C CYS A 66 5.41 3.74 -14.87
N VAL A 67 5.66 4.28 -13.67
CA VAL A 67 4.70 5.18 -13.00
C VAL A 67 4.76 6.57 -13.63
N ALA A 68 5.94 7.17 -13.73
CA ALA A 68 6.06 8.55 -14.21
C ALA A 68 5.66 8.72 -15.67
N LEU A 69 6.07 7.80 -16.55
CA LEU A 69 5.75 7.89 -17.98
C LEU A 69 4.24 7.79 -18.21
N ALA A 70 3.60 6.78 -17.63
CA ALA A 70 2.15 6.62 -17.73
C ALA A 70 1.38 7.80 -17.13
N THR A 71 1.82 8.29 -15.96
CA THR A 71 1.20 9.45 -15.31
C THR A 71 1.17 10.68 -16.20
N VAL A 72 2.33 11.04 -16.77
CA VAL A 72 2.44 12.24 -17.61
C VAL A 72 1.53 12.16 -18.83
N GLN A 73 1.47 11.01 -19.46
CA GLN A 73 0.65 10.83 -20.65
C GLN A 73 -0.84 10.77 -20.33
N MET A 74 -1.24 10.06 -19.26
CA MET A 74 -2.62 10.06 -18.78
C MET A 74 -3.14 11.48 -18.49
N LEU A 75 -2.29 12.31 -17.84
CA LEU A 75 -2.62 13.71 -17.58
C LEU A 75 -2.83 14.50 -18.88
N HIS A 76 -1.94 14.29 -19.88
CA HIS A 76 -2.08 14.90 -21.20
C HIS A 76 -3.40 14.52 -21.86
N ASP A 77 -3.85 13.29 -21.72
CA ASP A 77 -5.08 12.76 -22.30
C ASP A 77 -6.34 13.06 -21.44
N GLY A 78 -6.18 13.97 -20.47
CA GLY A 78 -7.30 14.52 -19.70
C GLY A 78 -7.80 13.64 -18.55
N TYR A 79 -6.97 12.73 -18.07
CA TYR A 79 -7.22 12.02 -16.82
C TYR A 79 -6.74 12.83 -15.62
N GLU A 80 -7.36 12.64 -14.48
CA GLU A 80 -6.91 13.13 -13.19
C GLU A 80 -6.17 11.98 -12.48
N VAL A 81 -4.86 12.13 -12.26
CA VAL A 81 -4.01 11.05 -11.75
C VAL A 81 -3.56 11.34 -10.33
N PHE A 82 -3.81 10.38 -9.45
CA PHE A 82 -3.35 10.34 -8.07
C PHE A 82 -2.26 9.27 -7.95
N VAL A 83 -1.05 9.68 -7.64
CA VAL A 83 0.09 8.76 -7.48
C VAL A 83 0.25 8.43 -5.99
N VAL A 84 0.15 7.15 -5.66
CA VAL A 84 0.26 6.66 -4.28
C VAL A 84 1.75 6.49 -3.95
N GLU A 85 2.36 7.56 -3.43
CA GLU A 85 3.81 7.68 -3.28
C GLU A 85 4.41 6.56 -2.43
N ASP A 86 3.79 6.23 -1.30
CA ASP A 86 4.22 5.14 -0.40
C ASP A 86 3.92 3.71 -0.92
N CYS A 87 3.25 3.60 -2.08
CA CYS A 87 3.07 2.36 -2.83
C CYS A 87 3.85 2.36 -4.16
N CYS A 88 4.76 3.31 -4.33
CA CYS A 88 5.70 3.36 -5.43
C CYS A 88 7.12 3.18 -4.90
N GLY A 89 7.97 2.49 -5.66
CA GLY A 89 9.37 2.31 -5.29
C GLY A 89 10.28 2.55 -6.48
N ASP A 90 11.56 2.79 -6.20
CA ASP A 90 12.55 3.01 -7.24
C ASP A 90 13.91 2.42 -6.86
N VAL A 91 14.85 2.44 -7.81
CA VAL A 91 16.20 1.89 -7.64
C VAL A 91 17.04 2.69 -6.64
N THR A 92 16.73 3.98 -6.47
CA THR A 92 17.33 4.87 -5.46
C THR A 92 16.30 5.87 -4.97
N GLN A 93 16.51 6.41 -3.76
CA GLN A 93 15.68 7.49 -3.23
C GLN A 93 15.70 8.72 -4.14
N LEU A 94 16.86 9.05 -4.71
CA LEU A 94 17.00 10.19 -5.64
C LEU A 94 16.14 10.01 -6.90
N ALA A 95 16.10 8.80 -7.47
CA ALA A 95 15.28 8.50 -8.64
C ALA A 95 13.79 8.65 -8.30
N HIS A 96 13.37 8.07 -7.16
CA HIS A 96 12.01 8.20 -6.66
C HIS A 96 11.59 9.66 -6.45
N ASP A 97 12.39 10.44 -5.71
CA ASP A 97 12.07 11.83 -5.39
C ASP A 97 11.98 12.70 -6.64
N ASN A 98 12.88 12.48 -7.61
CA ASN A 98 12.87 13.23 -8.87
C ASN A 98 11.66 12.84 -9.74
N ALA A 99 11.30 11.57 -9.77
CA ALA A 99 10.11 11.10 -10.47
C ALA A 99 8.84 11.70 -9.86
N MET A 100 8.72 11.71 -8.54
CA MET A 100 7.59 12.34 -7.84
C MET A 100 7.51 13.85 -8.13
N LYS A 101 8.62 14.57 -8.08
CA LYS A 101 8.66 16.00 -8.48
C LYS A 101 8.19 16.19 -9.91
N ARG A 102 8.65 15.35 -10.84
CA ARG A 102 8.27 15.42 -12.26
C ARG A 102 6.77 15.23 -12.46
N VAL A 103 6.17 14.20 -11.84
CA VAL A 103 4.73 13.93 -12.02
C VAL A 103 3.87 15.02 -11.36
N VAL A 104 4.30 15.57 -10.22
CA VAL A 104 3.63 16.71 -9.57
C VAL A 104 3.69 17.97 -10.43
N GLN A 105 4.83 18.28 -11.03
CA GLN A 105 4.94 19.39 -11.98
C GLN A 105 4.03 19.21 -13.21
N ALA A 106 3.81 17.97 -13.64
CA ALA A 106 2.90 17.67 -14.74
C ALA A 106 1.41 17.77 -14.33
N GLY A 107 1.10 17.89 -13.04
CA GLY A 107 -0.27 18.05 -12.53
C GLY A 107 -0.84 16.82 -11.80
N ALA A 108 -0.02 15.80 -11.54
CA ALA A 108 -0.45 14.67 -10.72
C ALA A 108 -0.60 15.08 -9.24
N LYS A 109 -1.47 14.38 -8.54
CA LYS A 109 -1.72 14.58 -7.12
C LYS A 109 -1.00 13.49 -6.32
N PRO A 110 0.03 13.82 -5.53
CA PRO A 110 0.66 12.86 -4.64
C PRO A 110 -0.27 12.54 -3.47
N VAL A 111 -0.43 11.26 -3.17
CA VAL A 111 -1.24 10.76 -2.07
C VAL A 111 -0.52 9.60 -1.40
N THR A 112 -1.02 9.19 -0.22
CA THR A 112 -0.58 7.97 0.46
C THR A 112 -1.67 6.91 0.43
N ALA A 113 -1.32 5.65 0.63
CA ALA A 113 -2.28 4.56 0.73
C ALA A 113 -3.34 4.83 1.81
N LEU A 114 -2.91 5.37 2.95
CA LEU A 114 -3.81 5.72 4.04
C LEU A 114 -4.80 6.81 3.61
N SER A 115 -4.35 7.89 2.94
CA SER A 115 -5.25 8.97 2.51
C SER A 115 -6.28 8.47 1.51
N VAL A 116 -5.87 7.68 0.51
CA VAL A 116 -6.79 7.09 -0.48
C VAL A 116 -7.82 6.19 0.19
N MET A 117 -7.38 5.33 1.09
CA MET A 117 -8.27 4.41 1.80
C MET A 117 -9.30 5.18 2.64
N LEU A 118 -8.89 6.24 3.34
CA LEU A 118 -9.79 7.04 4.17
C LEU A 118 -10.73 7.91 3.33
N GLU A 119 -10.27 8.41 2.18
CA GLU A 119 -11.16 9.09 1.22
C GLU A 119 -12.25 8.14 0.68
N TRP A 120 -11.93 6.86 0.48
CA TRP A 120 -12.92 5.85 0.06
C TRP A 120 -13.84 5.43 1.20
N GLN A 121 -13.33 5.30 2.44
CA GLN A 121 -14.17 5.04 3.63
C GLN A 121 -15.11 6.20 3.90
N ARG A 122 -14.62 7.42 3.80
CA ARG A 122 -15.32 8.70 3.84
C ARG A 122 -16.09 8.99 5.12
N ASP A 123 -16.77 8.00 5.69
CA ASP A 123 -17.58 8.14 6.89
C ASP A 123 -17.47 6.88 7.76
N TRP A 124 -17.12 7.06 9.02
CA TRP A 124 -17.02 5.96 9.98
C TRP A 124 -18.39 5.34 10.33
N ALA A 125 -19.49 6.00 9.96
CA ALA A 125 -20.83 5.43 10.03
C ALA A 125 -21.09 4.37 8.94
N ALA A 126 -20.25 4.28 7.90
CA ALA A 126 -20.31 3.26 6.86
C ALA A 126 -19.86 1.88 7.41
N LYS A 127 -20.70 1.24 8.20
CA LYS A 127 -20.37 0.02 8.97
C LYS A 127 -20.04 -1.19 8.10
N GLY A 128 -20.47 -1.23 6.85
CA GLY A 128 -20.20 -2.34 5.94
C GLY A 128 -18.72 -2.51 5.58
N THR A 129 -17.94 -1.43 5.57
CA THR A 129 -16.49 -1.43 5.27
C THR A 129 -15.61 -1.18 6.49
N TYR A 130 -16.19 -0.65 7.56
CA TYR A 130 -15.48 -0.24 8.78
C TYR A 130 -14.54 -1.32 9.34
N PRO A 131 -14.97 -2.59 9.58
CA PRO A 131 -14.09 -3.60 10.16
C PRO A 131 -12.86 -3.87 9.29
N ALA A 132 -13.06 -4.07 7.98
CA ALA A 132 -11.97 -4.34 7.05
C ALA A 132 -10.98 -3.17 6.95
N VAL A 133 -11.47 -1.94 6.95
CA VAL A 133 -10.61 -0.74 6.96
C VAL A 133 -9.81 -0.67 8.26
N MET A 134 -10.42 -0.95 9.41
CA MET A 134 -9.71 -0.96 10.70
C MET A 134 -8.63 -2.05 10.77
N ASP A 135 -8.89 -3.22 10.21
CA ASP A 135 -7.90 -4.30 10.15
C ASP A 135 -6.68 -3.88 9.29
N ILE A 136 -6.92 -3.28 8.13
CA ILE A 136 -5.85 -2.75 7.26
C ILE A 136 -5.08 -1.62 7.97
N VAL A 137 -5.78 -0.70 8.61
CA VAL A 137 -5.17 0.42 9.35
C VAL A 137 -4.24 -0.08 10.43
N LYS A 138 -4.69 -1.01 11.26
CA LYS A 138 -3.87 -1.58 12.33
C LYS A 138 -2.66 -2.33 11.81
N ALA A 139 -2.82 -3.08 10.72
CA ALA A 139 -1.76 -3.90 10.16
C ALA A 139 -0.70 -3.11 9.39
N HIS A 140 -1.08 -2.00 8.73
CA HIS A 140 -0.24 -1.38 7.70
C HIS A 140 -0.04 0.13 7.81
N CYS A 141 -0.76 0.83 8.69
CA CYS A 141 -0.73 2.29 8.72
C CYS A 141 0.09 2.89 9.86
N GLY A 142 1.14 2.19 10.31
CA GLY A 142 2.15 2.72 11.23
C GLY A 142 1.55 3.38 12.48
N ALA A 143 1.96 4.61 12.76
CA ALA A 143 1.52 5.34 13.97
C ALA A 143 0.00 5.56 14.05
N TYR A 144 -0.68 5.72 12.90
CA TYR A 144 -2.13 5.82 12.88
C TYR A 144 -2.78 4.50 13.34
N GLY A 145 -2.28 3.36 12.85
CA GLY A 145 -2.73 2.03 13.29
C GLY A 145 -2.46 1.78 14.77
N MET A 146 -1.31 2.20 15.28
CA MET A 146 -0.99 2.14 16.71
C MET A 146 -1.99 2.95 17.55
N GLY A 147 -2.36 4.14 17.12
CA GLY A 147 -3.37 4.97 17.80
C GLY A 147 -4.74 4.31 17.84
N VAL A 148 -5.16 3.70 16.73
CA VAL A 148 -6.41 2.94 16.66
C VAL A 148 -6.38 1.72 17.59
N GLU A 149 -5.26 0.98 17.61
CA GLU A 149 -5.09 -0.18 18.49
C GLU A 149 -5.08 0.23 19.97
N TYR A 150 -4.38 1.31 20.30
CA TYR A 150 -4.38 1.86 21.65
C TYR A 150 -5.80 2.22 22.11
N ALA A 151 -6.56 2.95 21.29
CA ALA A 151 -7.93 3.32 21.61
C ALA A 151 -8.83 2.09 21.78
N ALA A 152 -8.73 1.12 20.88
CA ALA A 152 -9.52 -0.11 20.96
C ALA A 152 -9.24 -0.89 22.26
N THR A 153 -7.95 -1.05 22.61
CA THR A 153 -7.52 -1.85 23.76
C THR A 153 -7.70 -1.11 25.07
N MET A 154 -7.22 0.13 25.15
CA MET A 154 -7.13 0.86 26.41
C MET A 154 -8.43 1.58 26.80
N LEU A 155 -9.21 2.06 25.82
CA LEU A 155 -10.45 2.78 26.06
C LEU A 155 -11.68 1.89 25.95
N HIS A 156 -11.66 0.89 25.09
CA HIS A 156 -12.81 0.04 24.80
C HIS A 156 -12.65 -1.40 25.27
N GLY A 157 -11.51 -1.77 25.86
CA GLY A 157 -11.27 -3.10 26.42
C GLY A 157 -11.21 -4.22 25.36
N ALA A 158 -11.01 -3.89 24.10
CA ALA A 158 -10.84 -4.90 23.06
C ALA A 158 -9.53 -5.67 23.25
N PRO A 159 -9.48 -6.98 22.95
CA PRO A 159 -8.22 -7.71 22.99
C PRO A 159 -7.24 -7.14 21.94
N PRO A 160 -5.91 -7.15 22.23
CA PRO A 160 -4.91 -6.70 21.29
C PRO A 160 -4.99 -7.48 19.96
N THR A 161 -4.83 -6.76 18.84
CA THR A 161 -4.83 -7.38 17.52
C THR A 161 -3.61 -8.30 17.35
N GLN A 162 -3.85 -9.54 17.00
CA GLN A 162 -2.81 -10.51 16.66
C GLN A 162 -2.33 -10.23 15.23
N LEU A 163 -1.13 -9.69 15.07
CA LEU A 163 -0.51 -9.52 13.75
C LEU A 163 0.24 -10.80 13.37
N PRO A 164 0.11 -11.30 12.14
CA PRO A 164 0.86 -12.45 11.67
C PRO A 164 2.38 -12.23 11.85
N GLY A 165 3.04 -13.11 12.62
CA GLY A 165 4.48 -13.03 12.89
C GLY A 165 4.91 -12.03 13.97
N TYR A 166 3.99 -11.33 14.61
CA TYR A 166 4.28 -10.45 15.75
C TYR A 166 3.61 -10.97 17.02
N THR A 167 4.40 -11.41 17.98
CA THR A 167 3.93 -11.76 19.32
C THR A 167 4.12 -10.53 20.21
N ILE A 168 3.04 -9.91 20.65
CA ILE A 168 3.11 -8.87 21.68
C ILE A 168 3.58 -9.58 22.96
N PRO A 169 4.73 -9.23 23.54
CA PRO A 169 5.08 -9.75 24.85
C PRO A 169 3.97 -9.33 25.82
N HIS A 170 3.24 -10.28 26.36
CA HIS A 170 2.28 -9.98 27.41
C HIS A 170 3.03 -9.21 28.50
N ALA A 171 2.57 -8.03 28.85
CA ALA A 171 2.98 -7.36 30.08
C ALA A 171 2.64 -8.37 31.20
N GLY A 172 3.67 -9.07 31.66
CA GLY A 172 3.54 -10.11 32.66
C GLY A 172 2.78 -9.53 33.85
N GLY A 173 1.72 -10.22 34.21
CA GLY A 173 0.99 -9.89 35.44
C GLY A 173 1.97 -9.75 36.59
N ALA A 174 1.74 -8.75 37.42
CA ALA A 174 2.43 -8.55 38.66
C ALA A 174 2.41 -9.87 39.46
N GLY A 175 3.57 -10.54 39.50
CA GLY A 175 3.74 -11.82 40.16
C GLY A 175 5.14 -11.94 40.75
N GLY A 176 5.30 -11.60 42.03
CA GLY A 176 6.26 -12.23 42.92
C GLY A 176 7.71 -11.78 42.78
N HIS A 177 8.13 -10.77 43.51
CA HIS A 177 9.50 -10.68 44.03
C HIS A 177 9.77 -11.91 44.89
N ALA A 178 10.38 -12.93 44.33
CA ALA A 178 11.07 -13.95 45.11
C ALA A 178 12.56 -13.56 45.17
N GLY A 179 12.98 -13.07 46.33
CA GLY A 179 14.39 -12.82 46.65
C GLY A 179 15.19 -14.11 46.59
N GLY A 180 16.11 -14.21 45.64
CA GLY A 180 17.15 -15.24 45.59
C GLY A 180 18.48 -14.62 46.08
N ARG A 181 18.89 -14.96 47.33
CA ARG A 181 20.19 -14.66 47.88
C ARG A 181 21.26 -15.32 47.04
N ALA A 182 22.27 -14.53 46.71
CA ALA A 182 23.52 -15.01 46.15
C ALA A 182 24.24 -15.88 47.18
N ALA A 183 24.54 -17.12 46.84
CA ALA A 183 25.48 -17.96 47.53
C ALA A 183 26.87 -17.77 46.88
N ALA A 184 27.79 -17.24 47.65
CA ALA A 184 29.19 -17.20 47.30
C ALA A 184 29.76 -18.62 47.37
N ALA A 185 30.41 -19.09 46.33
CA ALA A 185 31.27 -20.27 46.36
C ALA A 185 32.74 -19.82 46.28
N LYS A 186 33.48 -20.19 47.30
CA LYS A 186 34.94 -20.18 47.33
C LYS A 186 35.49 -21.42 46.61
N ALA A 187 36.47 -21.24 45.81
CA ALA A 187 37.75 -21.91 45.72
C ALA A 187 38.40 -21.55 44.36
#